data_139fa99121a29869268e5718c1e9227a
#
_entry.id   139fa99121a29869268e5718c1e9227a
#
_cell.length_a   1.000
_cell.length_b   1.000
_cell.length_c   1.000
_cell.angle_alpha   90.00
_cell.angle_beta   90.00
_cell.angle_gamma   90.00
#
_symmetry.space_group_name_H-M   'P 1'
#
loop_
_entity.id
_entity.type
_entity.pdbx_description
1 polymer ?
#
loop_
_entity_poly.entity_id
_entity_poly.type
_entity_poly.pdbx_seq_one_letter_code
_entity_poly.pdbx_strand_id
1 'polypeptide(L)'
;NAWSQHFKAVDGYENVRVENGYLKLRACKDNGIYKNGGVFSKIGFPCDTRLEVKARLTGLVRGGFPAIWQMPIGAPEWPRGGEIDLMEWVQGTPMQIYQTVHTYYINGESGSAGVTNKNPDKNFDVTEDHIYAVERTEKELVFYVDGKETWRYENQYLDKEKLQYPFCEYTFNIILNFSLGGDL
;
A
#
# COMPACT_ATOMS: atom_id res chain seq x y z
N ASN A 1 -7.72 -3.53 -22.72
CA ASN A 1 -6.57 -3.80 -21.85
C ASN A 1 -6.96 -4.86 -20.82
N ALA A 2 -6.19 -5.95 -20.71
CA ALA A 2 -6.52 -7.08 -19.83
C ALA A 2 -6.65 -6.66 -18.35
N TRP A 3 -5.82 -5.72 -17.89
CA TRP A 3 -5.88 -5.24 -16.52
C TRP A 3 -7.17 -4.48 -16.18
N SER A 4 -7.78 -3.79 -17.15
CA SER A 4 -8.99 -2.99 -16.92
C SER A 4 -10.25 -3.82 -16.62
N GLN A 5 -10.18 -5.14 -16.74
CA GLN A 5 -11.25 -6.03 -16.32
C GLN A 5 -11.34 -6.11 -14.78
N HIS A 6 -10.19 -6.08 -14.11
CA HIS A 6 -10.08 -6.29 -12.65
C HIS A 6 -9.76 -5.01 -11.88
N PHE A 7 -9.13 -4.05 -12.53
CA PHE A 7 -8.68 -2.80 -11.92
C PHE A 7 -9.26 -1.57 -12.61
N LYS A 8 -9.27 -0.47 -11.89
CA LYS A 8 -9.63 0.86 -12.37
C LYS A 8 -8.44 1.80 -12.16
N ALA A 9 -8.15 2.66 -13.14
CA ALA A 9 -7.11 3.67 -12.98
C ALA A 9 -7.51 4.74 -11.98
N VAL A 10 -6.55 5.27 -11.22
CA VAL A 10 -6.76 6.34 -10.24
C VAL A 10 -6.82 7.70 -10.95
N ASP A 11 -5.79 8.04 -11.73
CA ASP A 11 -5.62 9.38 -12.35
C ASP A 11 -5.59 9.33 -13.88
N GLY A 12 -6.36 8.45 -14.50
CA GLY A 12 -6.37 8.26 -15.94
C GLY A 12 -5.47 7.11 -16.40
N TYR A 13 -5.52 6.83 -17.71
CA TYR A 13 -4.92 5.62 -18.27
C TYR A 13 -3.53 5.84 -18.88
N GLU A 14 -3.08 7.09 -18.97
CA GLU A 14 -1.84 7.46 -19.68
C GLU A 14 -0.60 6.82 -19.06
N ASN A 15 -0.58 6.73 -17.74
CA ASN A 15 0.54 6.25 -16.94
C ASN A 15 0.36 4.82 -16.43
N VAL A 16 -0.62 4.08 -16.97
CA VAL A 16 -0.89 2.69 -16.64
C VAL A 16 -0.80 1.83 -17.89
N ARG A 17 0.11 0.87 -17.92
CA ARG A 17 0.34 -0.02 -19.06
C ARG A 17 0.57 -1.45 -18.59
N VAL A 18 0.16 -2.41 -19.42
CA VAL A 18 0.62 -3.79 -19.32
C VAL A 18 1.53 -4.06 -20.51
N GLU A 19 2.77 -4.37 -20.21
CA GLU A 19 3.81 -4.57 -21.23
C GLU A 19 4.79 -5.63 -20.74
N ASN A 20 5.11 -6.60 -21.61
CA ASN A 20 6.03 -7.70 -21.32
C ASN A 20 5.66 -8.49 -20.04
N GLY A 21 4.35 -8.70 -19.79
CA GLY A 21 3.87 -9.43 -18.62
C GLY A 21 3.84 -8.64 -17.31
N TYR A 22 4.21 -7.35 -17.32
CA TYR A 22 4.21 -6.49 -16.15
C TYR A 22 3.11 -5.42 -16.22
N LEU A 23 2.47 -5.16 -15.10
CA LEU A 23 1.74 -3.91 -14.89
C LEU A 23 2.78 -2.83 -14.59
N LYS A 24 2.85 -1.80 -15.45
CA LYS A 24 3.75 -0.66 -15.30
C LYS A 24 2.96 0.58 -14.90
N LEU A 25 3.33 1.16 -13.78
CA LEU A 25 2.82 2.42 -13.28
C LEU A 25 3.92 3.46 -13.38
N ARG A 26 3.61 4.58 -13.98
CA ARG A 26 4.57 5.66 -14.22
C ARG A 26 4.11 6.93 -13.54
N ALA A 27 5.05 7.64 -12.92
CA ALA A 27 4.86 9.03 -12.55
C ALA A 27 5.85 9.90 -13.33
N CYS A 28 5.43 11.09 -13.77
CA CYS A 28 6.27 12.01 -14.53
C CYS A 28 5.83 13.45 -14.32
N LYS A 29 6.72 14.38 -14.66
CA LYS A 29 6.38 15.79 -14.82
C LYS A 29 6.38 16.14 -16.30
N ASP A 30 5.25 16.61 -16.79
CA ASP A 30 5.05 16.99 -18.19
C ASP A 30 4.54 18.43 -18.25
N ASN A 31 5.26 19.30 -18.94
CA ASN A 31 4.94 20.73 -19.06
C ASN A 31 4.68 21.41 -17.70
N GLY A 32 5.44 21.03 -16.66
CA GLY A 32 5.29 21.58 -15.32
C GLY A 32 4.19 20.91 -14.46
N ILE A 33 3.39 20.03 -15.03
CA ILE A 33 2.30 19.32 -14.35
C ILE A 33 2.77 17.93 -13.92
N TYR A 34 2.53 17.57 -12.67
CA TYR A 34 2.77 16.22 -12.17
C TYR A 34 1.64 15.29 -12.63
N LYS A 35 2.03 14.15 -13.17
CA LYS A 35 1.13 13.08 -13.61
C LYS A 35 1.51 11.79 -12.94
N ASN A 36 0.57 11.17 -12.26
CA ASN A 36 0.75 9.96 -11.49
C ASN A 36 0.17 8.75 -12.25
N GLY A 37 0.58 7.56 -11.85
CA GLY A 37 0.02 6.31 -12.35
C GLY A 37 -0.43 5.43 -11.19
N GLY A 38 -1.66 4.94 -11.23
CA GLY A 38 -2.18 4.08 -10.19
C GLY A 38 -3.41 3.32 -10.62
N VAL A 39 -3.66 2.21 -9.95
CA VAL A 39 -4.83 1.37 -10.13
C VAL A 39 -5.36 0.91 -8.78
N PHE A 40 -6.65 0.65 -8.70
CA PHE A 40 -7.25 -0.04 -7.58
C PHE A 40 -8.15 -1.19 -8.06
N SER A 41 -8.24 -2.25 -7.27
CA SER A 41 -9.11 -3.38 -7.60
C SER A 41 -10.58 -2.97 -7.56
N LYS A 42 -11.37 -3.47 -8.51
CA LYS A 42 -12.82 -3.20 -8.57
C LYS A 42 -13.61 -3.91 -7.50
N ILE A 43 -13.04 -4.95 -6.93
CA ILE A 43 -13.63 -5.72 -5.84
C ILE A 43 -12.79 -5.57 -4.59
N GLY A 44 -13.44 -5.73 -3.45
CA GLY A 44 -12.79 -5.85 -2.17
C GLY A 44 -12.62 -7.32 -1.79
N PHE A 45 -11.59 -7.58 -1.01
CA PHE A 45 -11.27 -8.90 -0.47
C PHE A 45 -11.71 -8.98 1.00
N PRO A 46 -12.32 -10.11 1.42
CA PRO A 46 -12.78 -10.26 2.81
C PRO A 46 -11.62 -10.44 3.79
N CYS A 47 -11.93 -10.57 5.08
CA CYS A 47 -11.02 -11.05 6.09
C CYS A 47 -10.54 -12.49 5.76
N ASP A 48 -9.54 -12.98 6.47
CA ASP A 48 -8.87 -14.26 6.24
C ASP A 48 -8.31 -14.42 4.82
N THR A 49 -7.64 -13.36 4.38
CA THR A 49 -6.96 -13.33 3.08
C THR A 49 -5.48 -13.03 3.22
N ARG A 50 -4.71 -13.58 2.27
CA ARG A 50 -3.32 -13.20 2.03
C ARG A 50 -3.22 -12.49 0.69
N LEU A 51 -2.67 -11.30 0.69
CA LEU A 51 -2.29 -10.57 -0.51
C LEU A 51 -0.80 -10.69 -0.73
N GLU A 52 -0.41 -11.00 -1.97
CA GLU A 52 0.99 -10.97 -2.41
C GLU A 52 1.11 -10.13 -3.68
N VAL A 53 2.10 -9.26 -3.71
CA VAL A 53 2.43 -8.46 -4.88
C VAL A 53 3.92 -8.56 -5.15
N LYS A 54 4.28 -9.10 -6.32
CA LYS A 54 5.66 -9.06 -6.80
C LYS A 54 5.89 -7.76 -7.55
N ALA A 55 6.84 -6.96 -7.09
CA ALA A 55 7.12 -5.64 -7.66
C ALA A 55 8.58 -5.23 -7.52
N ARG A 56 8.98 -4.26 -8.35
CA ARG A 56 10.23 -3.51 -8.24
C ARG A 56 10.03 -2.08 -8.69
N LEU A 57 10.89 -1.18 -8.26
CA LEU A 57 10.96 0.19 -8.75
C LEU A 57 12.04 0.30 -9.83
N THR A 58 11.66 0.75 -11.02
CA THR A 58 12.63 0.92 -12.13
C THR A 58 13.20 2.32 -12.23
N GLY A 59 12.71 3.25 -11.40
CA GLY A 59 13.20 4.62 -11.30
C GLY A 59 12.98 5.17 -9.90
N LEU A 60 14.06 5.61 -9.28
CA LEU A 60 14.04 6.29 -7.98
C LEU A 60 14.23 7.77 -8.23
N VAL A 61 13.25 8.57 -7.85
CA VAL A 61 13.24 10.00 -8.10
C VAL A 61 12.84 10.75 -6.84
N ARG A 62 13.45 11.90 -6.63
CA ARG A 62 13.09 12.79 -5.53
C ARG A 62 11.61 13.21 -5.64
N GLY A 63 10.89 13.12 -4.52
CA GLY A 63 9.44 13.35 -4.48
C GLY A 63 8.62 12.19 -5.05
N GLY A 64 9.26 11.06 -5.37
CA GLY A 64 8.57 9.84 -5.75
C GLY A 64 8.01 9.09 -4.54
N PHE A 65 6.77 8.63 -4.66
CA PHE A 65 6.05 7.90 -3.62
C PHE A 65 5.25 6.74 -4.23
N PRO A 66 5.91 5.63 -4.59
CA PRO A 66 5.24 4.40 -4.95
C PRO A 66 4.73 3.69 -3.70
N ALA A 67 3.54 3.06 -3.84
CA ALA A 67 2.92 2.32 -2.76
C ALA A 67 2.15 1.08 -3.24
N ILE A 68 2.14 0.06 -2.39
CA ILE A 68 1.31 -1.14 -2.45
C ILE A 68 0.51 -1.16 -1.15
N TRP A 69 -0.78 -0.94 -1.21
CA TRP A 69 -1.59 -0.70 -0.04
C TRP A 69 -3.04 -1.14 -0.20
N GLN A 70 -3.81 -1.09 0.87
CA GLN A 70 -5.21 -1.49 0.90
C GLN A 70 -6.05 -0.48 1.67
N MET A 71 -7.24 -0.20 1.12
CA MET A 71 -8.27 0.63 1.75
C MET A 71 -9.58 -0.13 1.90
N PRO A 72 -10.36 0.14 2.96
CA PRO A 72 -11.67 -0.46 3.15
C PRO A 72 -12.70 0.13 2.17
N ILE A 73 -13.64 -0.72 1.73
CA ILE A 73 -14.76 -0.29 0.89
C ILE A 73 -15.99 -0.04 1.78
N GLY A 74 -16.58 1.14 1.64
CA GLY A 74 -17.79 1.50 2.37
C GLY A 74 -17.60 1.82 3.85
N ALA A 75 -16.36 1.97 4.28
CA ALA A 75 -16.05 2.40 5.64
C ALA A 75 -16.39 3.89 5.85
N PRO A 76 -16.54 4.35 7.11
CA PRO A 76 -16.54 5.77 7.44
C PRO A 76 -15.26 6.46 6.96
N GLU A 77 -15.22 7.78 7.09
CA GLU A 77 -14.05 8.57 6.74
C GLU A 77 -12.77 8.06 7.40
N TRP A 78 -11.69 8.20 6.68
CA TRP A 78 -10.35 7.84 7.13
C TRP A 78 -9.99 8.52 8.47
N PRO A 79 -9.31 7.82 9.41
CA PRO A 79 -8.79 6.45 9.33
C PRO A 79 -9.67 5.40 10.03
N ARG A 80 -10.98 5.63 10.17
CA ARG A 80 -11.91 4.80 10.97
C ARG A 80 -12.04 3.38 10.45
N GLY A 81 -11.96 3.18 9.15
CA GLY A 81 -12.00 1.85 8.54
C GLY A 81 -10.66 1.12 8.47
N GLY A 82 -9.59 1.81 8.85
CA GLY A 82 -8.22 1.31 8.75
C GLY A 82 -7.60 1.50 7.36
N GLU A 83 -6.28 1.41 7.28
CA GLU A 83 -5.47 1.38 6.06
C GLU A 83 -4.29 0.45 6.31
N ILE A 84 -3.87 -0.30 5.29
CA ILE A 84 -2.79 -1.28 5.38
C ILE A 84 -1.81 -1.04 4.24
N ASP A 85 -0.59 -0.64 4.57
CA ASP A 85 0.45 -0.35 3.61
C ASP A 85 1.52 -1.44 3.63
N LEU A 86 1.55 -2.26 2.57
CA LEU A 86 2.49 -3.37 2.45
C LEU A 86 3.88 -2.89 2.08
N MET A 87 3.94 -1.88 1.25
CA MET A 87 5.18 -1.25 0.81
C MET A 87 4.92 0.20 0.45
N GLU A 88 5.64 1.08 1.07
CA GLU A 88 5.78 2.47 0.68
C GLU A 88 7.27 2.79 0.57
N TRP A 89 7.65 3.45 -0.51
CA TRP A 89 8.99 3.98 -0.65
C TRP A 89 8.93 5.51 -0.71
N VAL A 90 9.67 6.14 0.17
CA VAL A 90 9.81 7.60 0.19
C VAL A 90 11.25 7.93 -0.11
N GLN A 91 11.47 8.98 -0.86
CA GLN A 91 12.80 9.41 -1.29
C GLN A 91 13.89 9.17 -0.22
N GLY A 92 14.98 8.56 -0.62
CA GLY A 92 16.07 8.31 0.30
C GLY A 92 16.96 7.19 -0.16
N THR A 93 16.93 6.10 0.54
CA THR A 93 17.76 4.95 0.24
C THR A 93 16.94 3.84 -0.43
N PRO A 94 17.44 3.24 -1.52
CA PRO A 94 16.79 2.08 -2.13
C PRO A 94 16.68 0.87 -1.18
N MET A 95 17.43 0.87 -0.10
CA MET A 95 17.50 -0.22 0.88
C MET A 95 16.42 -0.16 1.95
N GLN A 96 15.41 0.71 1.84
CA GLN A 96 14.41 0.89 2.88
C GLN A 96 13.01 1.06 2.29
N ILE A 97 12.05 0.35 2.88
CA ILE A 97 10.62 0.56 2.67
C ILE A 97 9.93 0.77 4.02
N TYR A 98 8.73 1.32 3.95
CA TYR A 98 7.83 1.41 5.09
C TYR A 98 6.70 0.39 4.91
N GLN A 99 6.29 -0.20 6.03
CA GLN A 99 5.09 -1.00 6.18
C GLN A 99 4.29 -0.34 7.29
N THR A 100 3.08 0.09 6.99
CA THR A 100 2.34 1.00 7.88
C THR A 100 0.93 0.47 8.10
N VAL A 101 0.38 0.75 9.26
CA VAL A 101 -1.02 0.54 9.60
C VAL A 101 -1.59 1.84 10.14
N HIS A 102 -2.71 2.28 9.57
CA HIS A 102 -3.45 3.42 10.08
C HIS A 102 -4.79 2.97 10.65
N THR A 103 -5.09 3.42 11.86
CA THR A 103 -6.39 3.23 12.51
C THR A 103 -6.76 4.48 13.28
N TYR A 104 -8.03 4.66 13.56
CA TYR A 104 -8.49 5.78 14.40
C TYR A 104 -7.86 5.73 15.79
N TYR A 105 -7.63 4.55 16.33
CA TYR A 105 -6.98 4.35 17.62
C TYR A 105 -5.55 4.90 17.68
N ILE A 106 -4.80 4.76 16.58
CA ILE A 106 -3.41 5.25 16.48
C ILE A 106 -3.40 6.72 16.06
N ASN A 107 -4.13 7.04 15.01
CA ASN A 107 -4.04 8.33 14.34
C ASN A 107 -4.92 9.41 14.98
N GLY A 108 -6.03 9.04 15.62
CA GLY A 108 -7.07 9.99 16.02
C GLY A 108 -7.75 10.64 14.80
N GLU A 109 -8.44 11.74 15.03
CA GLU A 109 -9.22 12.43 13.97
C GLU A 109 -8.36 13.19 12.96
N SER A 110 -7.16 13.58 13.33
CA SER A 110 -6.26 14.39 12.49
C SER A 110 -4.88 13.78 12.31
N GLY A 111 -4.71 12.53 12.74
CA GLY A 111 -3.41 11.88 12.74
C GLY A 111 -2.93 11.54 11.33
N SER A 112 -1.65 11.75 11.08
CA SER A 112 -0.94 11.30 9.88
C SER A 112 0.11 10.24 10.18
N ALA A 113 0.25 9.86 11.45
CA ALA A 113 1.21 8.84 11.87
C ALA A 113 0.52 7.49 12.06
N GLY A 114 1.11 6.44 11.56
CA GLY A 114 0.74 5.06 11.83
C GLY A 114 1.79 4.34 12.64
N VAL A 115 1.57 3.07 12.91
CA VAL A 115 2.64 2.18 13.34
C VAL A 115 3.41 1.77 12.09
N THR A 116 4.70 2.05 12.06
CA THR A 116 5.54 1.84 10.88
C THR A 116 6.69 0.89 11.21
N ASN A 117 6.88 -0.09 10.35
CA ASN A 117 8.06 -0.93 10.34
C ASN A 117 8.94 -0.60 9.13
N LYS A 118 10.19 -0.28 9.38
CA LYS A 118 11.18 -0.11 8.32
C LYS A 118 11.84 -1.46 8.07
N ASN A 119 11.89 -1.89 6.81
CA ASN A 119 12.52 -3.16 6.48
C ASN A 119 13.95 -3.23 7.06
N PRO A 120 14.24 -4.24 7.91
CA PRO A 120 15.51 -4.33 8.59
C PRO A 120 16.65 -4.94 7.73
N ASP A 121 16.35 -5.49 6.55
CA ASP A 121 17.36 -6.12 5.70
C ASP A 121 18.23 -5.05 5.05
N LYS A 122 19.50 -5.03 5.43
CA LYS A 122 20.50 -4.08 4.91
C LYS A 122 20.90 -4.32 3.45
N ASN A 123 20.61 -5.51 2.93
CA ASN A 123 20.90 -5.87 1.55
C ASN A 123 19.70 -5.73 0.64
N PHE A 124 18.58 -5.27 1.18
CA PHE A 124 17.37 -5.06 0.43
C PHE A 124 17.54 -3.90 -0.56
N ASP A 125 17.21 -4.15 -1.83
CA ASP A 125 17.21 -3.14 -2.89
C ASP A 125 15.84 -3.12 -3.59
N VAL A 126 15.08 -2.09 -3.35
CA VAL A 126 13.74 -1.91 -3.92
C VAL A 126 13.72 -1.88 -5.46
N THR A 127 14.87 -1.75 -6.12
CA THR A 127 15.00 -1.82 -7.58
C THR A 127 15.06 -3.25 -8.10
N GLU A 128 15.21 -4.24 -7.24
CA GLU A 128 15.12 -5.65 -7.56
C GLU A 128 13.69 -6.18 -7.35
N ASP A 129 13.40 -7.34 -7.93
CA ASP A 129 12.09 -7.99 -7.77
C ASP A 129 11.96 -8.55 -6.35
N HIS A 130 10.97 -8.05 -5.60
CA HIS A 130 10.59 -8.55 -4.28
C HIS A 130 9.11 -8.93 -4.23
N ILE A 131 8.76 -9.83 -3.32
CA ILE A 131 7.37 -10.19 -3.01
C ILE A 131 6.99 -9.53 -1.70
N TYR A 132 6.09 -8.55 -1.77
CA TYR A 132 5.50 -7.89 -0.61
C TYR A 132 4.17 -8.56 -0.29
N ALA A 133 3.96 -8.95 0.96
CA ALA A 133 2.74 -9.64 1.33
C ALA A 133 2.20 -9.20 2.69
N VAL A 134 0.89 -9.35 2.85
CA VAL A 134 0.20 -9.26 4.14
C VAL A 134 -0.83 -10.37 4.27
N GLU A 135 -0.83 -11.03 5.40
CA GLU A 135 -1.93 -11.87 5.88
C GLU A 135 -2.83 -11.03 6.77
N ARG A 136 -4.11 -11.05 6.49
CA ARG A 136 -5.13 -10.34 7.25
C ARG A 136 -6.13 -11.32 7.81
N THR A 137 -6.17 -11.43 9.13
CA THR A 137 -7.07 -12.32 9.88
C THR A 137 -7.83 -11.53 10.96
N GLU A 138 -8.74 -12.15 11.68
CA GLU A 138 -9.40 -11.54 12.83
C GLU A 138 -8.44 -11.26 13.99
N LYS A 139 -7.29 -11.91 14.03
CA LYS A 139 -6.33 -11.83 15.14
C LYS A 139 -5.25 -10.80 14.90
N GLU A 140 -4.78 -10.70 13.67
CA GLU A 140 -3.59 -9.91 13.37
C GLU A 140 -3.44 -9.64 11.86
N LEU A 141 -2.62 -8.64 11.57
CA LEU A 141 -1.99 -8.42 10.28
C LEU A 141 -0.54 -8.89 10.39
N VAL A 142 -0.10 -9.76 9.49
CA VAL A 142 1.30 -10.21 9.42
C VAL A 142 1.88 -9.82 8.09
N PHE A 143 2.96 -9.05 8.12
CA PHE A 143 3.63 -8.51 6.94
C PHE A 143 4.86 -9.34 6.59
N TYR A 144 5.11 -9.50 5.29
CA TYR A 144 6.23 -10.29 4.77
C TYR A 144 6.93 -9.55 3.64
N VAL A 145 8.23 -9.80 3.52
CA VAL A 145 9.04 -9.51 2.34
C VAL A 145 9.77 -10.79 1.96
N ASP A 146 9.62 -11.23 0.71
CA ASP A 146 10.22 -12.45 0.17
C ASP A 146 9.94 -13.70 1.02
N GLY A 147 8.71 -13.80 1.53
CA GLY A 147 8.26 -14.91 2.37
C GLY A 147 8.75 -14.87 3.81
N LYS A 148 9.59 -13.92 4.17
CA LYS A 148 10.05 -13.71 5.55
C LYS A 148 9.16 -12.72 6.26
N GLU A 149 8.63 -13.08 7.43
CA GLU A 149 7.92 -12.15 8.31
C GLU A 149 8.81 -10.97 8.68
N THR A 150 8.26 -9.77 8.50
CA THR A 150 8.95 -8.51 8.82
C THR A 150 8.30 -7.78 9.97
N TRP A 151 7.00 -7.89 10.11
CA TRP A 151 6.25 -7.20 11.15
C TRP A 151 4.86 -7.79 11.33
N ARG A 152 4.25 -7.54 12.51
CA ARG A 152 2.84 -7.85 12.77
C ARG A 152 2.16 -6.77 13.60
N TYR A 153 0.88 -6.61 13.37
CA TYR A 153 -0.02 -5.75 14.12
C TYR A 153 -1.16 -6.58 14.68
N GLU A 154 -1.20 -6.71 15.99
CA GLU A 154 -2.13 -7.60 16.69
C GLU A 154 -3.44 -6.90 17.03
N ASN A 155 -4.55 -7.62 16.94
CA ASN A 155 -5.83 -7.22 17.51
C ASN A 155 -5.73 -7.30 19.04
N GLN A 156 -5.91 -6.18 19.71
CA GLN A 156 -5.88 -6.07 21.16
C GLN A 156 -7.24 -6.39 21.79
N TYR A 157 -8.25 -6.71 20.97
CA TYR A 157 -9.62 -7.01 21.41
C TYR A 157 -10.23 -5.92 22.30
N LEU A 158 -9.93 -4.67 22.01
CA LEU A 158 -10.52 -3.52 22.70
C LEU A 158 -11.97 -3.32 22.27
N ASP A 159 -12.71 -2.51 23.04
CA ASP A 159 -14.06 -2.11 22.66
C ASP A 159 -14.10 -1.55 21.24
N LYS A 160 -15.16 -1.85 20.49
CA LYS A 160 -15.29 -1.49 19.08
C LYS A 160 -15.15 0.01 18.82
N GLU A 161 -15.64 0.83 19.74
CA GLU A 161 -15.53 2.30 19.63
C GLU A 161 -14.07 2.80 19.61
N LYS A 162 -13.13 1.99 20.08
CA LYS A 162 -11.69 2.32 20.02
C LYS A 162 -11.14 2.24 18.60
N LEU A 163 -11.78 1.48 17.72
CA LEU A 163 -11.34 1.30 16.33
C LEU A 163 -9.85 0.95 16.20
N GLN A 164 -9.40 0.07 17.10
CA GLN A 164 -8.01 -0.38 17.12
C GLN A 164 -7.75 -1.41 16.03
N TYR A 165 -8.72 -2.28 15.72
CA TYR A 165 -8.55 -3.32 14.71
C TYR A 165 -9.79 -3.43 13.82
N PRO A 166 -10.03 -2.49 12.88
CA PRO A 166 -11.22 -2.50 12.02
C PRO A 166 -11.06 -3.39 10.77
N PHE A 167 -9.98 -4.14 10.66
CA PHE A 167 -9.54 -4.79 9.40
C PHE A 167 -10.39 -5.97 8.94
N CYS A 168 -11.29 -6.47 9.76
CA CYS A 168 -12.24 -7.53 9.39
C CYS A 168 -13.71 -7.08 9.34
N GLU A 169 -13.96 -5.80 9.56
CA GLU A 169 -15.31 -5.23 9.47
C GLU A 169 -15.71 -4.86 8.03
N TYR A 170 -14.73 -4.70 7.15
CA TYR A 170 -14.91 -4.29 5.76
C TYR A 170 -14.15 -5.21 4.81
N THR A 171 -14.57 -5.23 3.56
CA THR A 171 -13.71 -5.73 2.48
C THR A 171 -12.72 -4.64 2.10
N PHE A 172 -11.51 -5.03 1.73
CA PHE A 172 -10.44 -4.11 1.36
C PHE A 172 -10.08 -4.27 -0.11
N ASN A 173 -10.00 -3.17 -0.84
CA ASN A 173 -9.45 -3.17 -2.18
C ASN A 173 -7.92 -3.07 -2.15
N ILE A 174 -7.29 -3.47 -3.24
CA ILE A 174 -5.85 -3.32 -3.46
C ILE A 174 -5.62 -2.07 -4.26
N ILE A 175 -4.67 -1.25 -3.84
CA ILE A 175 -4.24 -0.04 -4.52
C ILE A 175 -2.75 -0.16 -4.81
N LEU A 176 -2.39 0.10 -6.05
CA LEU A 176 -1.01 0.15 -6.53
C LEU A 176 -0.81 1.49 -7.21
N ASN A 177 0.13 2.30 -6.76
CA ASN A 177 0.37 3.60 -7.36
C ASN A 177 1.84 4.00 -7.36
N PHE A 178 2.17 4.94 -8.23
CA PHE A 178 3.37 5.74 -8.18
C PHE A 178 2.96 7.21 -8.27
N SER A 179 3.07 7.91 -7.16
CA SER A 179 2.83 9.34 -7.05
C SER A 179 4.13 10.12 -7.15
N LEU A 180 4.06 11.33 -7.65
CA LEU A 180 5.20 12.24 -7.78
C LEU A 180 4.78 13.65 -7.36
N GLY A 181 5.64 14.30 -6.60
CA GLY A 181 5.35 15.60 -6.01
C GLY A 181 5.08 15.48 -4.50
N GLY A 182 4.95 16.60 -3.81
CA GLY A 182 4.84 16.63 -2.36
C GLY A 182 6.18 16.90 -1.67
N ASP A 183 6.14 17.05 -0.36
CA ASP A 183 7.26 17.47 0.48
C ASP A 183 7.91 16.32 1.26
N LEU A 184 7.58 15.07 0.91
CA LEU A 184 8.13 13.86 1.53
C LEU A 184 9.48 13.47 0.96
#